data_46504d2a2350f1bd2860133dc3f0eb8a
#
_entry.id   46504d2a2350f1bd2860133dc3f0eb8a
#
_cell.length_a   1.000
_cell.length_b   1.000
_cell.length_c   1.000
_cell.angle_alpha   90.00
_cell.angle_beta   90.00
_cell.angle_gamma   90.00
#
_symmetry.space_group_name_H-M   'P 1'
#
loop_
_entity.id
_entity.type
_entity.pdbx_description
1 polymer ?
#
loop_
_entity_poly.entity_id
_entity_poly.type
_entity_poly.pdbx_seq_one_letter_code
_entity_poly.pdbx_strand_id
1 'polypeptide(L)'
;MNDIFEFSQDFQPFPEDLPRKEWQTRSLDCAMADYWVASDGRVARRQFLSDDYLASDTSCFTAYLFQSRKGVRFDLKVVVAHGRILELRREREPEAGKAVDEWTIPVPGPDAERHD
;
A
#
# COMPACT_ATOMS: atom_id res chain seq x y z
N MET A 1 12.43 -6.81 -9.25
CA MET A 1 11.33 -6.05 -9.80
C MET A 1 10.36 -5.70 -8.70
N ASN A 2 9.88 -4.47 -8.71
CA ASN A 2 8.99 -4.01 -7.66
C ASN A 2 7.61 -3.75 -8.24
N ASP A 3 6.61 -3.86 -7.40
CA ASP A 3 5.27 -3.42 -7.75
C ASP A 3 5.18 -1.92 -7.53
N ILE A 4 4.28 -1.29 -8.24
CA ILE A 4 4.15 0.18 -8.24
C ILE A 4 2.78 0.56 -7.74
N PHE A 5 2.73 1.60 -6.90
CA PHE A 5 1.47 2.18 -6.43
C PHE A 5 1.33 3.61 -6.94
N GLU A 6 0.11 3.94 -7.32
CA GLU A 6 -0.26 5.30 -7.67
C GLU A 6 -1.59 5.62 -7.01
N PHE A 7 -1.70 6.84 -6.46
CA PHE A 7 -2.90 7.27 -5.76
C PHE A 7 -3.63 8.32 -6.59
N SER A 8 -4.95 8.21 -6.63
CA SER A 8 -5.76 9.21 -7.29
C SER A 8 -5.54 10.58 -6.69
N GLN A 9 -5.62 11.61 -7.52
CA GLN A 9 -5.50 12.98 -7.05
C GLN A 9 -6.59 13.33 -6.05
N ASP A 10 -7.71 12.63 -6.10
CA ASP A 10 -8.83 12.91 -5.22
C ASP A 10 -8.87 12.04 -3.98
N PHE A 11 -7.92 11.11 -3.85
CA PHE A 11 -7.87 10.27 -2.67
C PHE A 11 -7.39 11.06 -1.47
N GLN A 12 -8.17 11.06 -0.39
CA GLN A 12 -7.84 11.74 0.85
C GLN A 12 -8.14 10.83 2.04
N PRO A 13 -7.42 10.98 3.16
CA PRO A 13 -6.31 11.93 3.34
C PRO A 13 -5.02 11.41 2.74
N PHE A 14 -4.27 12.30 2.13
CA PHE A 14 -2.97 11.97 1.59
C PHE A 14 -2.03 13.16 1.88
N PRO A 15 -0.77 12.90 2.28
CA PRO A 15 0.15 13.99 2.60
C PRO A 15 0.36 14.93 1.42
N GLU A 16 0.15 16.21 1.63
CA GLU A 16 0.22 17.18 0.54
C GLU A 16 1.63 17.35 -0.02
N ASP A 17 2.63 17.12 0.80
CA ASP A 17 4.01 17.29 0.38
C ASP A 17 4.60 16.07 -0.30
N LEU A 18 3.83 15.02 -0.49
CA LEU A 18 4.31 13.80 -1.13
C LEU A 18 3.68 13.62 -2.49
N PRO A 19 4.42 13.02 -3.42
CA PRO A 19 3.85 12.71 -4.73
C PRO A 19 2.86 11.55 -4.60
N ARG A 20 1.96 11.46 -5.57
CA ARG A 20 0.92 10.43 -5.55
C ARG A 20 1.24 9.24 -6.44
N LYS A 21 2.33 9.27 -7.18
CA LYS A 21 2.70 8.21 -8.11
C LYS A 21 4.15 7.81 -7.95
N GLU A 22 4.51 6.73 -8.62
CA GLU A 22 5.87 6.22 -8.63
C GLU A 22 6.33 5.65 -7.29
N TRP A 23 5.38 5.20 -6.49
CA TRP A 23 5.71 4.51 -5.25
C TRP A 23 6.00 3.05 -5.54
N GLN A 24 7.13 2.56 -5.04
CA GLN A 24 7.53 1.18 -5.25
C GLN A 24 7.35 0.39 -3.98
N THR A 25 7.14 -0.92 -4.10
CA THR A 25 7.07 -1.79 -2.94
C THR A 25 7.62 -3.16 -3.27
N ARG A 26 8.25 -3.78 -2.29
CA ARG A 26 8.67 -5.18 -2.35
C ARG A 26 7.84 -6.04 -1.43
N SER A 27 6.86 -5.47 -0.79
CA SER A 27 6.05 -6.18 0.21
C SER A 27 5.09 -7.18 -0.40
N LEU A 28 4.85 -7.09 -1.70
CA LEU A 28 3.89 -7.94 -2.39
C LEU A 28 4.61 -8.90 -3.31
N ASP A 29 3.96 -9.29 -4.40
CA ASP A 29 4.48 -10.38 -5.25
C ASP A 29 5.72 -10.01 -6.06
N CYS A 30 6.06 -8.74 -6.13
CA CYS A 30 7.17 -8.26 -6.97
C CYS A 30 7.00 -8.70 -8.41
N ALA A 31 5.79 -8.68 -8.90
CA ALA A 31 5.43 -9.17 -10.23
C ALA A 31 5.26 -8.06 -11.24
N MET A 32 5.79 -6.88 -10.96
CA MET A 32 5.64 -5.70 -11.81
C MET A 32 4.19 -5.32 -12.01
N ALA A 33 3.39 -5.53 -10.98
CA ALA A 33 2.00 -5.12 -11.02
C ALA A 33 1.89 -3.64 -10.70
N ASP A 34 0.90 -3.00 -11.29
CA ASP A 34 0.57 -1.63 -10.97
C ASP A 34 -0.66 -1.65 -10.09
N TYR A 35 -0.60 -0.90 -9.00
CA TYR A 35 -1.74 -0.74 -8.10
C TYR A 35 -2.24 0.68 -8.19
N TRP A 36 -3.53 0.82 -8.29
CA TRP A 36 -4.19 2.12 -8.36
C TRP A 36 -5.11 2.28 -7.17
N VAL A 37 -4.98 3.38 -6.46
CA VAL A 37 -5.86 3.69 -5.34
C VAL A 37 -6.83 4.78 -5.80
N ALA A 38 -8.10 4.42 -5.85
CA ALA A 38 -9.14 5.32 -6.33
C ALA A 38 -9.48 6.37 -5.26
N SER A 39 -10.28 7.34 -5.66
CA SER A 39 -10.63 8.44 -4.75
C SER A 39 -11.35 7.98 -3.49
N ASP A 40 -12.06 6.87 -3.55
CA ASP A 40 -12.76 6.32 -2.39
C ASP A 40 -11.91 5.33 -1.59
N GLY A 41 -10.64 5.16 -1.97
CA GLY A 41 -9.73 4.29 -1.27
C GLY A 41 -9.70 2.86 -1.76
N ARG A 42 -10.49 2.52 -2.77
CA ARG A 42 -10.43 1.17 -3.31
C ARG A 42 -9.12 0.95 -4.04
N VAL A 43 -8.59 -0.25 -3.89
CA VAL A 43 -7.32 -0.63 -4.51
C VAL A 43 -7.61 -1.57 -5.66
N ALA A 44 -7.10 -1.23 -6.84
CA ALA A 44 -7.21 -2.06 -8.02
C ALA A 44 -5.80 -2.45 -8.48
N ARG A 45 -5.70 -3.59 -9.11
CA ARG A 45 -4.43 -4.13 -9.54
C ARG A 45 -4.45 -4.40 -11.04
N ARG A 46 -3.36 -4.03 -11.70
CA ARG A 46 -3.14 -4.36 -13.10
C ARG A 46 -1.84 -5.13 -13.21
N GLN A 47 -1.86 -6.24 -13.88
CA GLN A 47 -0.65 -7.01 -14.11
C GLN A 47 0.13 -6.43 -15.28
N PHE A 48 1.40 -6.78 -15.30
CA PHE A 48 2.30 -6.33 -16.35
C PHE A 48 1.72 -6.68 -17.73
N LEU A 49 1.75 -5.70 -18.62
CA LEU A 49 1.26 -5.82 -19.99
C LEU A 49 -0.25 -6.01 -20.12
N SER A 50 -1.00 -5.75 -19.08
CA SER A 50 -2.45 -5.75 -19.16
C SER A 50 -2.97 -4.33 -19.06
N ASP A 51 -4.06 -4.04 -19.76
CA ASP A 51 -4.67 -2.72 -19.68
C ASP A 51 -5.76 -2.64 -18.62
N ASP A 52 -6.14 -3.78 -18.05
CA ASP A 52 -7.26 -3.82 -17.13
C ASP A 52 -6.82 -3.82 -15.68
N TYR A 53 -7.50 -3.03 -14.86
CA TYR A 53 -7.34 -3.05 -13.42
C TYR A 53 -8.43 -3.92 -12.82
N LEU A 54 -8.01 -4.81 -11.93
CA LEU A 54 -8.94 -5.71 -11.26
C LEU A 54 -9.05 -5.31 -9.80
N ALA A 55 -10.24 -4.91 -9.41
CA ALA A 55 -10.51 -4.61 -8.01
C ALA A 55 -10.77 -5.92 -7.26
N SER A 56 -10.39 -5.93 -6.00
CA SER A 56 -10.66 -7.09 -5.16
C SER A 56 -11.16 -6.62 -3.81
N ASP A 57 -12.38 -6.99 -3.50
CA ASP A 57 -12.99 -6.62 -2.22
C ASP A 57 -12.49 -7.47 -1.07
N THR A 58 -11.71 -8.50 -1.37
CA THR A 58 -11.23 -9.41 -0.32
C THR A 58 -9.77 -9.24 0.02
N SER A 59 -9.06 -8.36 -0.67
CA SER A 59 -7.65 -8.16 -0.43
C SER A 59 -7.39 -7.55 0.93
N CYS A 60 -6.49 -8.17 1.69
CA CYS A 60 -6.03 -7.63 2.96
C CYS A 60 -4.53 -7.76 2.99
N PHE A 61 -3.81 -6.65 3.09
CA PHE A 61 -2.37 -6.70 3.14
C PHE A 61 -1.79 -5.41 3.69
N THR A 62 -0.51 -5.48 4.06
CA THR A 62 0.25 -4.31 4.43
C THR A 62 1.40 -4.20 3.44
N ALA A 63 1.59 -3.02 2.90
CA ALA A 63 2.68 -2.76 1.98
C ALA A 63 3.47 -1.55 2.45
N TYR A 64 4.80 -1.65 2.34
CA TYR A 64 5.68 -0.53 2.61
C TYR A 64 6.15 0.01 1.28
N LEU A 65 5.81 1.26 1.03
CA LEU A 65 6.11 1.93 -0.22
C LEU A 65 7.30 2.85 -0.03
N PHE A 66 8.09 3.00 -1.06
CA PHE A 66 9.23 3.90 -1.00
C PHE A 66 9.47 4.54 -2.35
N GLN A 67 10.07 5.71 -2.31
CA GLN A 67 10.61 6.33 -3.51
C GLN A 67 11.68 7.32 -3.10
N SER A 68 12.55 7.65 -4.02
CA SER A 68 13.59 8.64 -3.79
C SER A 68 13.46 9.76 -4.80
N ARG A 69 13.58 10.97 -4.32
CA ARG A 69 13.60 12.15 -5.19
C ARG A 69 14.73 13.07 -4.75
N LYS A 70 15.57 13.41 -5.71
CA LYS A 70 16.69 14.33 -5.46
C LYS A 70 17.53 13.86 -4.28
N GLY A 71 17.74 12.56 -4.18
CA GLY A 71 18.56 11.99 -3.12
C GLY A 71 17.86 11.84 -1.79
N VAL A 72 16.60 12.22 -1.68
CA VAL A 72 15.83 12.07 -0.44
C VAL A 72 14.87 10.91 -0.59
N ARG A 73 14.88 10.03 0.40
CA ARG A 73 13.99 8.89 0.42
C ARG A 73 12.71 9.20 1.19
N PHE A 74 11.60 8.80 0.64
CA PHE A 74 10.31 8.91 1.30
C PHE A 74 9.73 7.50 1.47
N ASP A 75 9.06 7.29 2.59
CA ASP A 75 8.50 5.98 2.94
C ASP A 75 7.05 6.14 3.39
N LEU A 76 6.21 5.21 2.96
CA LEU A 76 4.82 5.14 3.39
C LEU A 76 4.47 3.71 3.75
N LYS A 77 3.63 3.56 4.75
CA LYS A 77 3.02 2.28 5.08
C LYS A 77 1.56 2.35 4.67
N VAL A 78 1.10 1.35 3.93
CA VAL A 78 -0.28 1.25 3.50
C VAL A 78 -0.87 -0.03 4.04
N VAL A 79 -1.97 0.09 4.74
CA VAL A 79 -2.73 -1.08 5.21
C VAL A 79 -4.01 -1.13 4.41
N VAL A 80 -4.24 -2.26 3.76
CA VAL A 80 -5.42 -2.48 2.94
C VAL A 80 -6.25 -3.57 3.59
N ALA A 81 -7.53 -3.30 3.76
CA ALA A 81 -8.45 -4.27 4.30
C ALA A 81 -9.69 -4.28 3.42
N HIS A 82 -10.07 -5.48 2.98
CA HIS A 82 -11.24 -5.68 2.13
C HIS A 82 -11.19 -4.79 0.88
N GLY A 83 -9.99 -4.73 0.29
CA GLY A 83 -9.81 -3.98 -0.95
C GLY A 83 -9.76 -2.48 -0.83
N ARG A 84 -9.73 -1.95 0.38
CA ARG A 84 -9.69 -0.50 0.58
C ARG A 84 -8.56 -0.11 1.51
N ILE A 85 -8.07 1.10 1.32
CA ILE A 85 -7.06 1.66 2.21
C ILE A 85 -7.69 1.85 3.59
N LEU A 86 -7.12 1.20 4.59
CA LEU A 86 -7.53 1.34 5.96
C LEU A 86 -6.65 2.33 6.69
N GLU A 87 -5.35 2.33 6.35
CA GLU A 87 -4.39 3.18 7.01
C GLU A 87 -3.31 3.59 6.02
N LEU A 88 -2.90 4.85 6.09
CA LEU A 88 -1.78 5.37 5.33
C LEU A 88 -0.98 6.24 6.27
N ARG A 89 0.30 5.92 6.45
CA ARG A 89 1.16 6.72 7.34
C ARG A 89 2.58 6.71 6.85
N ARG A 90 3.34 7.68 7.28
CA ARG A 90 4.76 7.72 6.99
C ARG A 90 5.46 6.74 7.91
N GLU A 91 5.94 5.67 7.35
CA GLU A 91 6.62 4.65 8.14
C GLU A 91 7.50 3.83 7.23
N ARG A 92 8.73 3.62 7.67
CA ARG A 92 9.69 2.86 6.90
C ARG A 92 9.55 1.39 7.22
N GLU A 93 9.78 0.58 6.21
CA GLU A 93 9.76 -0.88 6.38
C GLU A 93 10.76 -1.30 7.45
N PRO A 94 10.36 -2.14 8.40
CA PRO A 94 11.29 -2.65 9.40
C PRO A 94 12.40 -3.48 8.76
N GLU A 95 13.54 -3.51 9.41
CA GLU A 95 14.62 -4.33 8.94
C GLU A 95 14.25 -5.81 9.04
N ALA A 96 14.83 -6.60 8.13
CA ALA A 96 14.57 -8.03 8.14
C ALA A 96 14.96 -8.62 9.49
N GLY A 97 14.11 -9.48 10.01
CA GLY A 97 14.34 -10.12 11.29
C GLY A 97 13.87 -9.33 12.48
N LYS A 98 13.44 -8.10 12.27
CA LYS A 98 12.85 -7.31 13.33
C LYS A 98 11.36 -7.28 13.16
N ALA A 99 10.65 -6.97 14.18
CA ALA A 99 9.23 -6.74 14.13
C ALA A 99 8.43 -7.91 13.57
N VAL A 100 9.00 -9.10 13.64
CA VAL A 100 8.27 -10.26 13.15
C VAL A 100 6.97 -10.44 13.91
N ASP A 101 7.02 -10.20 15.19
CA ASP A 101 5.83 -10.39 16.01
C ASP A 101 4.75 -9.36 15.71
N GLU A 102 5.17 -8.14 15.45
CA GLU A 102 4.21 -7.12 15.08
C GLU A 102 3.58 -7.41 13.76
N TRP A 103 4.33 -8.05 12.90
CA TRP A 103 3.84 -8.35 11.59
C TRP A 103 2.79 -9.39 11.56
N THR A 104 2.85 -10.31 12.53
CA THR A 104 1.84 -11.34 12.60
C THR A 104 0.51 -10.82 13.09
N ILE A 105 0.49 -9.58 13.53
CA ILE A 105 -0.76 -8.98 13.94
C ILE A 105 -1.60 -8.77 12.69
N PRO A 106 -2.80 -9.32 12.65
CA PRO A 106 -3.62 -9.20 11.47
C PRO A 106 -3.94 -7.75 11.17
N VAL A 107 -4.19 -7.50 9.90
CA VAL A 107 -4.66 -6.20 9.51
C VAL A 107 -5.93 -5.91 10.26
N PRO A 108 -6.05 -4.76 10.91
CA PRO A 108 -7.24 -4.45 11.66
C PRO A 108 -8.46 -4.44 10.77
N GLY A 109 -9.41 -5.22 11.12
CA GLY A 109 -10.71 -5.23 10.51
C GLY A 109 -11.71 -5.03 11.61
N PRO A 110 -12.99 -4.94 11.26
CA PRO A 110 -14.01 -4.76 12.27
C PRO A 110 -13.96 -5.82 13.36
N ASP A 111 -13.65 -7.05 12.99
CA ASP A 111 -13.62 -8.13 13.95
C ASP A 111 -12.41 -8.07 14.85
N ALA A 112 -11.27 -7.72 14.31
CA ALA A 112 -10.06 -7.63 15.11
C ALA A 112 -10.19 -6.58 16.18
N GLU A 113 -10.85 -5.50 15.87
CA GLU A 113 -11.02 -4.41 16.83
C GLU A 113 -11.92 -4.78 17.96
N ARG A 114 -12.77 -5.75 17.77
CA ARG A 114 -13.72 -6.14 18.79
C ARG A 114 -13.18 -7.14 19.78
N HIS A 115 -11.98 -7.58 19.60
CA HIS A 115 -11.41 -8.55 20.50
C HIS A 115 -11.02 -8.00 21.84
N ASP A 116 -11.02 -6.76 21.96
CA ASP A 116 -10.58 -6.14 23.19
C ASP A 116 -11.49 -6.35 24.36
#